data_ab7e3826d877d43a8b9a9d037f0e057e
#
_entry.id   ab7e3826d877d43a8b9a9d037f0e057e
#
_cell.length_a   1.000
_cell.length_b   1.000
_cell.length_c   1.000
_cell.angle_alpha   90.00
_cell.angle_beta   90.00
_cell.angle_gamma   90.00
#
_symmetry.space_group_name_H-M   'P 1'
#
loop_
_entity.id
_entity.type
_entity.pdbx_description
1 polymer ?
#
loop_
_entity_poly.entity_id
_entity_poly.type
_entity_poly.pdbx_seq_one_letter_code
_entity_poly.pdbx_strand_id
1 'polypeptide(L)'
;MEIVGNEVYTLLDHAKQFGPDGEELAVAEVLSKANPMIEDALVIESNSDAGHLTAIRTAIPHGTWRRAYKGVQPVKDGLKQVTESFGTLAADSIVDKLVAEKGGKVAQVRMGQAKSIMTGMAYDMGKT
;
A
#
# COMPACT_ATOMS: atom_id res chain seq x y z
N MET A 1 1.88 30.86 -16.64
CA MET A 1 1.12 29.71 -16.08
C MET A 1 1.40 29.65 -14.59
N GLU A 2 0.38 29.69 -13.81
CA GLU A 2 0.49 29.58 -12.36
C GLU A 2 0.25 28.14 -11.91
N ILE A 3 1.20 27.58 -11.19
CA ILE A 3 1.00 26.28 -10.56
C ILE A 3 0.49 26.56 -9.15
N VAL A 4 -0.76 26.21 -8.91
CA VAL A 4 -1.44 26.44 -7.65
C VAL A 4 -1.43 25.15 -6.84
N GLY A 5 -0.95 25.20 -5.62
CA GLY A 5 -0.98 24.10 -4.68
C GLY A 5 0.28 24.00 -3.83
N ASN A 6 0.12 23.44 -2.66
CA ASN A 6 1.20 23.21 -1.71
C ASN A 6 1.90 21.86 -1.91
N GLU A 7 1.53 21.14 -2.97
CA GLU A 7 1.96 19.76 -3.21
C GLU A 7 3.16 19.64 -4.13
N VAL A 8 3.72 20.79 -4.56
CA VAL A 8 4.88 20.83 -5.45
C VAL A 8 6.14 21.18 -4.64
N TYR A 9 7.21 20.46 -4.91
CA TYR A 9 8.51 20.72 -4.28
C TYR A 9 9.05 22.09 -4.73
N THR A 10 9.28 22.99 -3.79
CA THR A 10 9.68 24.39 -4.04
C THR A 10 11.15 24.63 -3.64
N LEU A 11 11.67 25.83 -4.01
CA LEU A 11 12.98 26.28 -3.55
C LEU A 11 13.07 26.39 -2.04
N LEU A 12 11.98 26.74 -1.37
CA LEU A 12 11.92 26.80 0.08
C LEU A 12 12.07 25.41 0.70
N ASP A 13 11.45 24.40 0.11
CA ASP A 13 11.60 23.01 0.53
C ASP A 13 13.04 22.52 0.32
N HIS A 14 13.65 22.90 -0.80
CA HIS A 14 15.05 22.61 -1.08
C HIS A 14 15.98 23.23 -0.01
N ALA A 15 15.72 24.48 0.36
CA ALA A 15 16.49 25.16 1.40
C ALA A 15 16.33 24.51 2.79
N LYS A 16 15.21 23.87 3.04
CA LYS A 16 14.97 23.13 4.28
C LYS A 16 15.69 21.80 4.31
N GLN A 17 15.89 21.17 3.17
CA GLN A 17 16.54 19.88 3.06
C GLN A 17 18.06 19.98 3.11
N PHE A 18 18.62 21.03 2.56
CA PHE A 18 20.07 21.25 2.46
C PHE A 18 20.53 22.42 3.33
N GLY A 19 21.68 22.27 3.96
CA GLY A 19 22.30 23.32 4.75
C GLY A 19 22.95 24.42 3.91
N PRO A 20 23.43 25.50 4.55
CA PRO A 20 24.07 26.62 3.85
C PRO A 20 25.35 26.22 3.10
N ASP A 21 25.99 25.13 3.51
CA ASP A 21 27.17 24.55 2.85
C ASP A 21 26.82 23.61 1.69
N GLY A 22 25.54 23.38 1.45
CA GLY A 22 25.03 22.52 0.39
C GLY A 22 24.98 21.04 0.75
N GLU A 23 25.25 20.67 1.97
CA GLU A 23 25.11 19.29 2.45
C GLU A 23 23.70 18.99 2.92
N GLU A 24 23.27 17.76 2.73
CA GLU A 24 21.94 17.31 3.16
C GLU A 24 21.86 17.27 4.68
N LEU A 25 20.85 17.93 5.21
CA LEU A 25 20.58 17.93 6.64
C LEU A 25 19.97 16.61 7.09
N ALA A 26 20.34 16.15 8.28
CA ALA A 26 19.72 14.99 8.89
C ALA A 26 18.25 15.28 9.22
N VAL A 27 17.36 14.43 8.75
CA VAL A 27 15.92 14.54 9.02
C VAL A 27 15.58 13.75 10.27
N ALA A 28 15.05 14.43 11.27
CA ALA A 28 14.49 13.76 12.44
C ALA A 28 13.04 13.38 12.18
N GLU A 29 12.78 12.08 12.17
CA GLU A 29 11.42 11.56 12.01
C GLU A 29 10.65 11.74 13.31
N VAL A 30 9.77 12.75 13.33
CA VAL A 30 8.89 13.00 14.48
C VAL A 30 7.60 12.19 14.37
N LEU A 31 7.17 11.89 13.13
CA LEU A 31 5.95 11.14 12.87
C LEU A 31 6.31 9.68 12.52
N SER A 32 6.16 8.79 13.48
CA SER A 32 6.33 7.36 13.22
C SER A 32 5.05 6.81 12.58
N LYS A 33 5.11 6.56 11.27
CA LYS A 33 4.02 5.97 10.49
C LYS A 33 4.43 4.63 9.87
N ALA A 34 5.36 3.94 10.49
CA ALA A 34 5.72 2.61 10.07
C ALA A 34 4.54 1.65 10.25
N ASN A 35 4.29 0.84 9.23
CA ASN A 35 3.21 -0.14 9.25
C ASN A 35 3.78 -1.56 9.31
N PRO A 36 3.89 -2.17 10.49
CA PRO A 36 4.43 -3.52 10.62
C PRO A 36 3.49 -4.61 10.05
N MET A 37 2.20 -4.30 9.82
CA MET A 37 1.26 -5.25 9.24
C MET A 37 1.68 -5.74 7.86
N ILE A 38 2.35 -4.91 7.08
CA ILE A 38 2.79 -5.26 5.72
C ILE A 38 3.84 -6.38 5.77
N GLU A 39 4.70 -6.38 6.77
CA GLU A 39 5.73 -7.42 6.95
C GLU A 39 5.13 -8.75 7.40
N ASP A 40 4.08 -8.70 8.22
CA ASP A 40 3.42 -9.89 8.75
C ASP A 40 2.33 -10.44 7.82
N ALA A 41 1.86 -9.63 6.86
CA ALA A 41 0.78 -10.02 5.96
C ALA A 41 1.23 -11.14 5.01
N LEU A 42 0.38 -12.13 4.87
CA LEU A 42 0.57 -13.17 3.86
C LEU A 42 0.31 -12.58 2.47
N VAL A 43 1.33 -12.57 1.65
CA VAL A 43 1.23 -12.09 0.26
C VAL A 43 1.15 -13.28 -0.67
N ILE A 44 0.10 -13.34 -1.47
CA ILE A 44 -0.08 -14.36 -2.50
C ILE A 44 -0.28 -13.71 -3.86
N GLU A 45 0.11 -14.43 -4.89
CA GLU A 45 -0.12 -13.99 -6.27
C GLU A 45 -1.59 -14.17 -6.66
N SER A 46 -2.13 -13.21 -7.39
CA SER A 46 -3.50 -13.29 -7.89
C SER A 46 -3.66 -14.36 -8.95
N ASN A 47 -4.82 -14.98 -9.01
CA ASN A 47 -5.17 -15.98 -10.02
C ASN A 47 -5.95 -15.41 -11.21
N SER A 48 -6.10 -14.11 -11.29
CA SER A 48 -6.84 -13.42 -12.35
C SER A 48 -6.23 -12.05 -12.62
N ASP A 49 -6.37 -11.56 -13.85
CA ASP A 49 -5.84 -10.25 -14.26
C ASP A 49 -6.61 -9.07 -13.65
N ALA A 50 -7.90 -9.24 -13.38
CA ALA A 50 -8.77 -8.16 -12.93
C ALA A 50 -9.18 -8.25 -11.45
N GLY A 51 -8.77 -9.30 -10.76
CA GLY A 51 -9.13 -9.51 -9.36
C GLY A 51 -8.59 -10.84 -8.84
N HIS A 52 -8.97 -11.18 -7.64
CA HIS A 52 -8.67 -12.49 -7.05
C HIS A 52 -9.95 -13.27 -6.84
N LEU A 53 -9.99 -14.46 -7.38
CA LEU A 53 -11.15 -15.35 -7.31
C LEU A 53 -10.97 -16.35 -6.17
N THR A 54 -11.88 -16.32 -5.22
CA THR A 54 -11.82 -17.18 -4.03
C THR A 54 -13.14 -17.90 -3.84
N ALA A 55 -13.08 -19.14 -3.38
CA ALA A 55 -14.25 -19.89 -2.95
C ALA A 55 -14.37 -19.83 -1.44
N ILE A 56 -15.53 -19.44 -0.96
CA ILE A 56 -15.84 -19.36 0.47
C ILE A 56 -16.89 -20.41 0.80
N ARG A 57 -16.65 -21.13 1.89
CA ARG A 57 -17.62 -22.12 2.39
C ARG A 57 -18.72 -21.37 3.13
N THR A 58 -19.96 -21.52 2.65
CA THR A 58 -21.14 -20.88 3.23
C THR A 58 -21.92 -21.80 4.17
N ALA A 59 -21.78 -23.12 4.04
CA ALA A 59 -22.44 -24.07 4.88
C ALA A 59 -21.54 -25.27 5.16
N ILE A 60 -21.56 -25.75 6.38
CA ILE A 60 -20.83 -26.94 6.81
C ILE A 60 -21.82 -28.10 6.89
N PRO A 61 -21.57 -29.18 6.16
CA PRO A 61 -22.45 -30.35 6.25
C PRO A 61 -22.32 -31.03 7.61
N HIS A 62 -23.42 -31.46 8.14
CA HIS A 62 -23.47 -32.15 9.43
C HIS A 62 -23.85 -33.61 9.25
N GLY A 63 -23.22 -34.49 10.03
CA GLY A 63 -23.59 -35.89 10.06
C GLY A 63 -24.87 -36.14 10.88
N THR A 64 -25.51 -37.26 10.60
CA THR A 64 -26.73 -37.65 11.30
C THR A 64 -26.50 -38.99 12.03
N TRP A 65 -26.89 -39.06 13.28
CA TRP A 65 -26.88 -40.30 14.02
C TRP A 65 -27.94 -41.28 13.47
N ARG A 66 -27.54 -42.45 13.10
CA ARG A 66 -28.46 -43.45 12.57
C ARG A 66 -28.55 -44.69 13.48
N ARG A 67 -29.71 -45.29 13.46
CA ARG A 67 -29.92 -46.62 14.03
C ARG A 67 -29.57 -47.68 12.98
N ALA A 68 -29.28 -48.89 13.46
CA ALA A 68 -29.06 -50.04 12.57
C ALA A 68 -30.22 -50.23 11.58
N TYR A 69 -29.88 -50.57 10.36
CA TYR A 69 -30.82 -50.78 9.22
C TYR A 69 -31.57 -49.53 8.77
N LYS A 70 -31.26 -48.38 9.24
CA LYS A 70 -31.81 -47.09 8.75
C LYS A 70 -30.83 -46.42 7.81
N GLY A 71 -31.34 -45.86 6.74
CA GLY A 71 -30.56 -45.05 5.80
C GLY A 71 -30.16 -43.68 6.38
N VAL A 72 -29.24 -43.00 5.72
CA VAL A 72 -28.79 -41.65 6.07
C VAL A 72 -29.03 -40.75 4.87
N GLN A 73 -29.51 -39.57 5.12
CA GLN A 73 -29.69 -38.55 4.06
C GLN A 73 -28.32 -38.03 3.59
N PRO A 74 -28.14 -37.92 2.27
CA PRO A 74 -26.91 -37.32 1.77
C PRO A 74 -26.80 -35.85 2.15
N VAL A 75 -25.60 -35.41 2.38
CA VAL A 75 -25.32 -34.00 2.71
C VAL A 75 -24.27 -33.47 1.76
N LYS A 76 -24.30 -32.17 1.51
CA LYS A 76 -23.25 -31.51 0.74
C LYS A 76 -22.90 -30.18 1.40
N ASP A 77 -21.70 -29.70 1.12
CA ASP A 77 -21.27 -28.37 1.56
C ASP A 77 -21.89 -27.28 0.66
N GLY A 78 -21.94 -26.07 1.21
CA GLY A 78 -22.27 -24.88 0.44
C GLY A 78 -21.01 -24.10 0.12
N LEU A 79 -20.82 -23.76 -1.15
CA LEU A 79 -19.71 -22.97 -1.60
C LEU A 79 -20.22 -21.73 -2.33
N LYS A 80 -19.56 -20.63 -2.13
CA LYS A 80 -19.79 -19.38 -2.85
C LYS A 80 -18.49 -18.89 -3.43
N GLN A 81 -18.52 -18.51 -4.69
CA GLN A 81 -17.38 -17.91 -5.36
C GLN A 81 -17.45 -16.39 -5.21
N VAL A 82 -16.35 -15.81 -4.76
CA VAL A 82 -16.24 -14.36 -4.56
C VAL A 82 -15.06 -13.85 -5.37
N THR A 83 -15.30 -12.77 -6.11
CA THR A 83 -14.25 -12.06 -6.85
C THR A 83 -13.97 -10.74 -6.17
N GLU A 84 -12.73 -10.55 -5.74
CA GLU A 84 -12.29 -9.30 -5.16
C GLU A 84 -11.49 -8.53 -6.21
N SER A 85 -11.92 -7.29 -6.46
CA SER A 85 -11.26 -6.41 -7.42
C SER A 85 -10.00 -5.78 -6.82
N PHE A 86 -9.08 -5.38 -7.70
CA PHE A 86 -7.88 -4.68 -7.29
C PHE A 86 -8.14 -3.20 -7.07
N GLY A 87 -7.50 -2.66 -6.05
CA GLY A 87 -7.33 -1.23 -5.90
C GLY A 87 -5.92 -0.82 -6.29
N THR A 88 -5.77 0.39 -6.76
CA THR A 88 -4.46 0.97 -7.06
C THR A 88 -4.22 2.17 -6.15
N LEU A 89 -3.15 2.09 -5.37
CA LEU A 89 -2.69 3.21 -4.57
C LEU A 89 -1.54 3.88 -5.31
N ALA A 90 -1.72 5.18 -5.62
CA ALA A 90 -0.74 5.94 -6.37
C ALA A 90 -0.44 7.27 -5.70
N ALA A 91 0.78 7.73 -5.84
CA ALA A 91 1.21 9.05 -5.40
C ALA A 91 2.26 9.60 -6.36
N ASP A 92 2.17 10.88 -6.65
CA ASP A 92 3.09 11.55 -7.55
C ASP A 92 3.89 12.62 -6.81
N SER A 93 5.16 12.74 -7.18
CA SER A 93 6.03 13.81 -6.71
C SER A 93 6.48 14.65 -7.89
N ILE A 94 6.22 15.95 -7.83
CA ILE A 94 6.60 16.89 -8.85
C ILE A 94 7.71 17.79 -8.32
N VAL A 95 8.86 17.76 -8.99
CA VAL A 95 10.01 18.61 -8.68
C VAL A 95 10.45 19.33 -9.94
N ASP A 96 10.59 20.64 -9.86
CA ASP A 96 11.13 21.42 -10.96
C ASP A 96 12.59 21.05 -11.21
N LYS A 97 12.93 20.86 -12.48
CA LYS A 97 14.28 20.47 -12.90
C LYS A 97 15.34 21.45 -12.41
N LEU A 98 15.06 22.74 -12.49
CA LEU A 98 16.00 23.77 -12.05
C LEU A 98 16.25 23.74 -10.55
N VAL A 99 15.20 23.42 -9.77
CA VAL A 99 15.31 23.28 -8.32
C VAL A 99 16.11 22.02 -7.96
N ALA A 100 15.80 20.90 -8.62
CA ALA A 100 16.45 19.63 -8.38
C ALA A 100 17.95 19.65 -8.75
N GLU A 101 18.29 20.35 -9.84
CA GLU A 101 19.67 20.45 -10.33
C GLU A 101 20.54 21.42 -9.52
N LYS A 102 19.95 22.21 -8.63
CA LYS A 102 20.69 23.16 -7.81
C LYS A 102 21.70 22.44 -6.91
N GLY A 103 22.97 22.72 -7.12
CA GLY A 103 24.05 22.05 -6.40
C GLY A 103 24.33 20.62 -6.85
N GLY A 104 23.74 20.17 -7.96
CA GLY A 104 23.98 18.83 -8.51
C GLY A 104 23.37 17.69 -7.67
N LYS A 105 22.33 17.97 -6.89
CA LYS A 105 21.77 17.04 -5.90
C LYS A 105 20.40 16.46 -6.28
N VAL A 106 20.22 16.16 -7.55
CA VAL A 106 18.95 15.61 -8.07
C VAL A 106 18.57 14.31 -7.37
N ALA A 107 19.53 13.40 -7.20
CA ALA A 107 19.29 12.09 -6.59
C ALA A 107 18.84 12.22 -5.13
N GLN A 108 19.49 13.08 -4.34
CA GLN A 108 19.12 13.30 -2.94
C GLN A 108 17.71 13.88 -2.79
N VAL A 109 17.37 14.87 -3.61
CA VAL A 109 16.03 15.50 -3.60
C VAL A 109 14.97 14.46 -3.91
N ARG A 110 15.15 13.69 -4.99
CA ARG A 110 14.22 12.63 -5.39
C ARG A 110 14.10 11.53 -4.33
N MET A 111 15.20 11.11 -3.77
CA MET A 111 15.23 10.07 -2.73
C MET A 111 14.49 10.50 -1.47
N GLY A 112 14.71 11.74 -1.02
CA GLY A 112 14.03 12.28 0.16
C GLY A 112 12.51 12.33 -0.02
N GLN A 113 12.05 12.77 -1.18
CA GLN A 113 10.62 12.77 -1.52
C GLN A 113 10.05 11.35 -1.59
N ALA A 114 10.75 10.43 -2.24
CA ALA A 114 10.32 9.05 -2.39
C ALA A 114 10.16 8.35 -1.04
N LYS A 115 11.09 8.56 -0.11
CA LYS A 115 11.01 7.98 1.24
C LYS A 115 9.75 8.41 1.99
N SER A 116 9.46 9.71 1.99
CA SER A 116 8.28 10.26 2.66
C SER A 116 6.99 9.72 2.06
N ILE A 117 6.92 9.64 0.74
CA ILE A 117 5.74 9.13 0.02
C ILE A 117 5.53 7.64 0.30
N MET A 118 6.60 6.85 0.29
CA MET A 118 6.50 5.42 0.59
C MET A 118 6.00 5.16 2.00
N THR A 119 6.47 5.93 2.98
CA THR A 119 6.00 5.83 4.37
C THR A 119 4.50 6.17 4.46
N GLY A 120 4.07 7.23 3.80
CA GLY A 120 2.67 7.62 3.74
C GLY A 120 1.78 6.58 3.07
N MET A 121 2.23 6.00 1.97
CA MET A 121 1.51 4.94 1.27
C MET A 121 1.38 3.67 2.10
N ALA A 122 2.43 3.28 2.82
CA ALA A 122 2.38 2.13 3.72
C ALA A 122 1.36 2.34 4.84
N TYR A 123 1.30 3.52 5.39
CA TYR A 123 0.29 3.89 6.38
C TYR A 123 -1.14 3.82 5.81
N ASP A 124 -1.34 4.34 4.60
CA ASP A 124 -2.64 4.36 3.94
C ASP A 124 -3.14 2.94 3.61
N MET A 125 -2.25 2.03 3.24
CA MET A 125 -2.59 0.62 3.06
C MET A 125 -3.13 -0.03 4.33
N GLY A 126 -2.54 0.26 5.46
CA GLY A 126 -3.00 -0.25 6.74
C GLY A 126 -4.32 0.36 7.21
N LYS A 127 -4.66 1.54 6.71
CA LYS A 127 -5.87 2.27 7.09
C LYS A 127 -7.12 1.81 6.34
N THR A 128 -6.95 1.28 5.15
CA THR A 128 -8.08 0.70 4.39
C THR A 128 -8.36 -0.74 4.88
#